data_67319f6a6fde4a9155b532994f7ee0ac
#
_entry.id   67319f6a6fde4a9155b532994f7ee0ac
#
_cell.length_a   1.000
_cell.length_b   1.000
_cell.length_c   1.000
_cell.angle_alpha   90.00
_cell.angle_beta   90.00
_cell.angle_gamma   90.00
#
_symmetry.space_group_name_H-M   'P 1'
#
loop_
_entity.id
_entity.type
_entity.pdbx_description
1 polymer ?
#
loop_
_entity_poly.entity_id
_entity_poly.type
_entity_poly.pdbx_seq_one_letter_code
_entity_poly.pdbx_strand_id
1 'polypeptide(L)'
;MEMKTVLLADIIQSRKSEDRYKTQKKLLSIIEILNKAYNTHLVRRVEISSGDSFQGLFDQPSSAFLYIRIAQMLMYPEKIRGGIGVGSLDYIDDNFGTNLLDGEAYHNARKAIELNTSSQEEIVSIIMNNANVQQIDAINIVFNMYFKLRQFFGVNSLRISLVNELLNPMSMYGEVQYLNNVRTDELKELEQILLDSYASKSRGQIKNELNFTRSGFKISELQVFALNTCDENKNKRFNNSDFVLRGIQNDIAQIVGTSRQNVQKYFSKAVADERMYAASLITLLDEVIK
;
A
#
# COMPACT_ATOMS: atom_id res chain seq x y z
N MET A 1 15.70 12.48 20.41
CA MET A 1 15.45 11.08 20.01
C MET A 1 14.93 11.08 18.59
N GLU A 2 15.37 10.15 17.76
CA GLU A 2 14.90 10.05 16.38
C GLU A 2 13.48 9.47 16.37
N MET A 3 12.56 10.16 15.69
CA MET A 3 11.18 9.70 15.53
C MET A 3 11.14 8.52 14.59
N LYS A 4 10.40 7.50 14.93
CA LYS A 4 10.18 6.31 14.09
C LYS A 4 8.69 6.08 13.87
N THR A 5 8.39 5.29 12.88
CA THR A 5 7.01 4.98 12.49
C THR A 5 6.72 3.51 12.63
N VAL A 6 5.70 3.18 13.39
CA VAL A 6 5.17 1.81 13.55
C VAL A 6 3.88 1.68 12.76
N LEU A 7 3.78 0.61 11.99
CA LEU A 7 2.53 0.14 11.40
C LEU A 7 2.05 -1.09 12.17
N LEU A 8 0.82 -1.04 12.66
CA LEU A 8 0.04 -2.20 13.10
C LEU A 8 -1.13 -2.39 12.15
N ALA A 9 -1.38 -3.63 11.74
CA ALA A 9 -2.48 -3.93 10.83
C ALA A 9 -3.09 -5.30 11.13
N ASP A 10 -4.39 -5.46 10.83
CA ASP A 10 -5.07 -6.74 10.95
C ASP A 10 -6.09 -6.96 9.81
N ILE A 11 -6.42 -8.23 9.57
CA ILE A 11 -7.46 -8.63 8.60
C ILE A 11 -8.82 -8.51 9.25
N ILE A 12 -9.71 -7.73 8.66
CA ILE A 12 -11.08 -7.51 9.14
C ILE A 12 -11.87 -8.82 9.00
N GLN A 13 -12.50 -9.24 10.11
CA GLN A 13 -13.32 -10.46 10.16
C GLN A 13 -12.60 -11.76 9.76
N SER A 14 -11.31 -11.87 9.98
CA SER A 14 -10.51 -13.06 9.65
C SER A 14 -11.08 -14.37 10.16
N ARG A 15 -11.79 -14.34 11.30
CA ARG A 15 -12.46 -15.51 11.90
C ARG A 15 -13.65 -16.03 11.08
N LYS A 16 -14.18 -15.21 10.15
CA LYS A 16 -15.30 -15.58 9.26
C LYS A 16 -14.80 -16.05 7.88
N SER A 17 -13.51 -16.05 7.62
CA SER A 17 -12.96 -16.57 6.38
C SER A 17 -13.25 -18.07 6.25
N GLU A 18 -13.79 -18.47 5.09
CA GLU A 18 -14.09 -19.88 4.77
C GLU A 18 -12.81 -20.74 4.76
N ASP A 19 -11.67 -20.14 4.39
CA ASP A 19 -10.35 -20.80 4.40
C ASP A 19 -9.30 -19.91 5.05
N ARG A 20 -9.25 -19.97 6.38
CA ARG A 20 -8.32 -19.19 7.19
C ARG A 20 -6.85 -19.52 6.87
N TYR A 21 -6.54 -20.78 6.58
CA TYR A 21 -5.19 -21.20 6.25
C TYR A 21 -4.72 -20.58 4.93
N LYS A 22 -5.58 -20.58 3.91
CA LYS A 22 -5.29 -19.95 2.61
C LYS A 22 -5.08 -18.44 2.77
N THR A 23 -5.92 -17.77 3.56
CA THR A 23 -5.80 -16.34 3.85
C THR A 23 -4.49 -16.00 4.55
N GLN A 24 -4.09 -16.79 5.55
CA GLN A 24 -2.82 -16.59 6.26
C GLN A 24 -1.62 -16.85 5.36
N LYS A 25 -1.64 -17.92 4.56
CA LYS A 25 -0.57 -18.19 3.59
C LYS A 25 -0.42 -17.06 2.58
N LYS A 26 -1.53 -16.54 2.06
CA LYS A 26 -1.55 -15.37 1.17
C LYS A 26 -0.92 -14.15 1.84
N LEU A 27 -1.29 -13.86 3.09
CA LEU A 27 -0.72 -12.75 3.85
C LEU A 27 0.79 -12.89 4.03
N LEU A 28 1.28 -14.09 4.38
CA LEU A 28 2.73 -14.37 4.52
C LEU A 28 3.47 -14.08 3.21
N SER A 29 3.00 -14.60 2.09
CA SER A 29 3.63 -14.37 0.78
C SER A 29 3.66 -12.88 0.41
N ILE A 30 2.56 -12.16 0.68
CA ILE A 30 2.49 -10.71 0.43
C ILE A 30 3.49 -9.96 1.31
N ILE A 31 3.58 -10.27 2.60
CA ILE A 31 4.54 -9.64 3.51
C ILE A 31 5.97 -9.89 3.06
N GLU A 32 6.32 -11.10 2.64
CA GLU A 32 7.66 -11.41 2.14
C GLU A 32 8.03 -10.61 0.89
N ILE A 33 7.12 -10.53 -0.08
CA ILE A 33 7.32 -9.73 -1.30
C ILE A 33 7.47 -8.25 -0.96
N LEU A 34 6.58 -7.70 -0.14
CA LEU A 34 6.61 -6.29 0.24
C LEU A 34 7.82 -5.93 1.10
N ASN A 35 8.28 -6.82 1.97
CA ASN A 35 9.51 -6.61 2.74
C ASN A 35 10.75 -6.46 1.84
N LYS A 36 10.78 -7.15 0.68
CA LYS A 36 11.84 -6.97 -0.30
C LYS A 36 11.68 -5.68 -1.09
N ALA A 37 10.44 -5.39 -1.49
CA ALA A 37 10.12 -4.18 -2.25
C ALA A 37 10.42 -2.90 -1.47
N TYR A 38 10.14 -2.89 -0.17
CA TYR A 38 10.30 -1.73 0.71
C TYR A 38 11.53 -1.81 1.63
N ASN A 39 12.51 -2.69 1.35
CA ASN A 39 13.62 -2.96 2.26
C ASN A 39 14.42 -1.70 2.66
N THR A 40 14.53 -0.70 1.78
CA THR A 40 15.21 0.57 2.03
C THR A 40 14.47 1.49 2.99
N HIS A 41 13.17 1.26 3.18
CA HIS A 41 12.26 2.04 4.04
C HIS A 41 11.91 1.33 5.34
N LEU A 42 12.38 0.10 5.49
CA LEU A 42 12.14 -0.72 6.69
C LEU A 42 13.30 -0.59 7.67
N VAL A 43 13.05 -0.01 8.81
CA VAL A 43 13.98 -0.06 9.96
C VAL A 43 13.98 -1.48 10.55
N ARG A 44 12.79 -2.10 10.60
CA ARG A 44 12.58 -3.53 10.90
C ARG A 44 11.54 -4.12 9.97
N ARG A 45 11.78 -5.34 9.53
CA ARG A 45 10.88 -6.05 8.63
C ARG A 45 9.46 -6.13 9.22
N VAL A 46 8.48 -6.13 8.34
CA VAL A 46 7.11 -6.44 8.74
C VAL A 46 7.02 -7.93 9.05
N GLU A 47 6.43 -8.25 10.19
CA GLU A 47 6.25 -9.61 10.69
C GLU A 47 4.82 -9.85 11.13
N ILE A 48 4.36 -11.10 11.07
CA ILE A 48 3.09 -11.49 11.67
C ILE A 48 3.24 -11.49 13.18
N SER A 49 2.42 -10.72 13.87
CA SER A 49 2.40 -10.62 15.33
C SER A 49 1.47 -11.66 15.96
N SER A 50 0.30 -11.88 15.34
CA SER A 50 -0.64 -12.93 15.77
C SER A 50 -1.59 -13.26 14.61
N GLY A 51 -1.56 -14.48 14.15
CA GLY A 51 -2.51 -15.11 13.21
C GLY A 51 -2.91 -14.29 11.96
N ASP A 52 -3.57 -13.18 12.15
CA ASP A 52 -4.13 -12.29 11.13
C ASP A 52 -3.64 -10.84 11.24
N SER A 53 -2.78 -10.57 12.23
CA SER A 53 -2.21 -9.25 12.48
C SER A 53 -0.74 -9.23 12.13
N PHE A 54 -0.27 -8.10 11.61
CA PHE A 54 1.13 -7.88 11.29
C PHE A 54 1.59 -6.49 11.71
N GLN A 55 2.88 -6.34 11.91
CA GLN A 55 3.50 -5.10 12.34
C GLN A 55 4.88 -4.91 11.72
N GLY A 56 5.29 -3.66 11.57
CA GLY A 56 6.60 -3.30 11.07
C GLY A 56 7.05 -1.93 11.53
N LEU A 57 8.36 -1.69 11.44
CA LEU A 57 8.98 -0.43 11.79
C LEU A 57 9.56 0.23 10.54
N PHE A 58 9.17 1.46 10.30
CA PHE A 58 9.50 2.22 9.09
C PHE A 58 10.29 3.49 9.44
N ASP A 59 11.03 3.97 8.46
CA ASP A 59 11.73 5.25 8.51
C ASP A 59 10.76 6.43 8.60
N GLN A 60 9.63 6.36 7.86
CA GLN A 60 8.68 7.46 7.71
C GLN A 60 7.22 6.98 7.65
N PRO A 61 6.25 7.87 8.03
CA PRO A 61 4.82 7.55 7.97
C PRO A 61 4.31 7.29 6.54
N SER A 62 4.84 7.99 5.55
CA SER A 62 4.51 7.78 4.14
C SER A 62 4.89 6.39 3.65
N SER A 63 6.05 5.87 4.07
CA SER A 63 6.51 4.51 3.73
C SER A 63 5.59 3.44 4.33
N ALA A 64 5.16 3.64 5.58
CA ALA A 64 4.19 2.76 6.24
C ALA A 64 2.82 2.78 5.53
N PHE A 65 2.35 3.98 5.13
CA PHE A 65 1.11 4.12 4.36
C PHE A 65 1.20 3.43 2.98
N LEU A 66 2.28 3.62 2.24
CA LEU A 66 2.49 2.97 0.94
C LEU A 66 2.50 1.45 1.09
N TYR A 67 3.18 0.94 2.10
CA TYR A 67 3.23 -0.50 2.37
C TYR A 67 1.83 -1.08 2.60
N ILE A 68 1.06 -0.52 3.55
CA ILE A 68 -0.29 -1.03 3.83
C ILE A 68 -1.25 -0.84 2.66
N ARG A 69 -1.13 0.24 1.90
CA ARG A 69 -1.93 0.52 0.70
C ARG A 69 -1.79 -0.60 -0.34
N ILE A 70 -0.57 -1.06 -0.60
CA ILE A 70 -0.33 -2.18 -1.53
C ILE A 70 -0.76 -3.51 -0.91
N ALA A 71 -0.48 -3.73 0.37
CA ALA A 71 -0.95 -4.93 1.06
C ALA A 71 -2.48 -5.09 0.97
N GLN A 72 -3.23 -4.01 1.14
CA GLN A 72 -4.69 -3.99 0.99
C GLN A 72 -5.12 -4.37 -0.44
N MET A 73 -4.45 -3.83 -1.46
CA MET A 73 -4.76 -4.17 -2.85
C MET A 73 -4.47 -5.63 -3.16
N LEU A 74 -3.35 -6.18 -2.66
CA LEU A 74 -2.94 -7.56 -2.86
C LEU A 74 -3.82 -8.55 -2.08
N MET A 75 -4.29 -8.15 -0.90
CA MET A 75 -5.14 -9.01 -0.07
C MET A 75 -6.58 -9.13 -0.57
N TYR A 76 -7.04 -8.27 -1.49
CA TYR A 76 -8.39 -8.37 -2.01
C TYR A 76 -8.80 -9.84 -2.33
N PRO A 77 -10.01 -10.32 -1.98
CA PRO A 77 -11.15 -9.58 -1.43
C PRO A 77 -11.12 -9.38 0.10
N GLU A 78 -10.15 -9.93 0.81
CA GLU A 78 -9.98 -9.69 2.24
C GLU A 78 -9.64 -8.23 2.48
N LYS A 79 -10.18 -7.66 3.55
CA LYS A 79 -9.97 -6.26 3.91
C LYS A 79 -8.98 -6.16 5.07
N ILE A 80 -8.10 -5.17 5.02
CA ILE A 80 -7.14 -4.86 6.07
C ILE A 80 -7.43 -3.47 6.63
N ARG A 81 -7.39 -3.33 7.94
CA ARG A 81 -7.32 -2.04 8.62
C ARG A 81 -5.95 -1.85 9.24
N GLY A 82 -5.56 -0.60 9.46
CA GLY A 82 -4.26 -0.29 10.04
C GLY A 82 -4.28 0.90 10.99
N GLY A 83 -3.23 0.97 11.81
CA GLY A 83 -2.88 2.11 12.64
C GLY A 83 -1.42 2.45 12.43
N ILE A 84 -1.13 3.72 12.16
CA ILE A 84 0.21 4.28 12.05
C ILE A 84 0.48 5.07 13.32
N GLY A 85 1.56 4.74 14.01
CA GLY A 85 2.02 5.47 15.19
C GLY A 85 3.38 6.08 14.95
N VAL A 86 3.53 7.36 15.25
CA VAL A 86 4.80 8.08 15.16
C VAL A 86 5.24 8.48 16.55
N GLY A 87 6.51 8.26 16.88
CA GLY A 87 7.05 8.58 18.20
C GLY A 87 8.45 8.06 18.43
N SER A 88 8.94 8.21 19.64
CA SER A 88 10.20 7.61 20.10
C SER A 88 10.06 6.12 20.32
N LEU A 89 11.19 5.42 20.32
CA LEU A 89 11.30 4.03 20.73
C LEU A 89 12.09 3.97 22.02
N ASP A 90 11.61 3.19 23.00
CA ASP A 90 12.27 3.05 24.29
C ASP A 90 13.45 2.09 24.21
N TYR A 91 13.35 1.09 23.33
CA TYR A 91 14.36 0.06 23.17
C TYR A 91 14.40 -0.48 21.74
N ILE A 92 15.60 -0.53 21.15
CA ILE A 92 15.88 -1.20 19.88
C ILE A 92 17.02 -2.16 20.11
N ASP A 93 16.74 -3.47 20.19
CA ASP A 93 17.76 -4.51 20.19
C ASP A 93 17.76 -5.21 18.84
N ASP A 94 18.92 -5.27 18.20
CA ASP A 94 19.08 -5.86 16.88
C ASP A 94 18.83 -7.37 16.83
N ASN A 95 18.87 -8.03 18.00
CA ASN A 95 18.68 -9.46 18.13
C ASN A 95 17.20 -9.87 18.24
N PHE A 96 16.27 -8.93 18.42
CA PHE A 96 14.86 -9.22 18.61
C PHE A 96 14.01 -8.77 17.41
N GLY A 97 12.97 -9.54 17.09
CA GLY A 97 11.96 -9.17 16.09
C GLY A 97 11.07 -8.02 16.56
N THR A 98 10.24 -7.50 15.67
CA THR A 98 9.33 -6.37 15.94
C THR A 98 8.38 -6.61 17.11
N ASN A 99 8.11 -7.86 17.48
CA ASN A 99 7.19 -8.23 18.55
C ASN A 99 7.70 -7.89 19.98
N LEU A 100 8.99 -7.59 20.13
CA LEU A 100 9.61 -7.24 21.41
C LEU A 100 10.01 -5.77 21.51
N LEU A 101 9.70 -4.98 20.49
CA LEU A 101 9.96 -3.55 20.52
C LEU A 101 8.80 -2.83 21.22
N ASP A 102 9.13 -1.81 22.02
CA ASP A 102 8.17 -0.97 22.72
C ASP A 102 8.55 0.51 22.63
N GLY A 103 7.61 1.37 22.96
CA GLY A 103 7.81 2.82 22.98
C GLY A 103 6.59 3.60 22.48
N GLU A 104 6.74 4.91 22.47
CA GLU A 104 5.65 5.83 22.10
C GLU A 104 5.05 5.50 20.73
N ALA A 105 5.88 5.18 19.72
CA ALA A 105 5.43 4.84 18.39
C ALA A 105 4.49 3.60 18.40
N TYR A 106 4.81 2.58 19.18
CA TYR A 106 3.95 1.38 19.33
C TYR A 106 2.65 1.69 20.06
N HIS A 107 2.71 2.48 21.13
CA HIS A 107 1.50 2.91 21.84
C HIS A 107 0.58 3.74 20.95
N ASN A 108 1.14 4.64 20.14
CA ASN A 108 0.41 5.45 19.19
C ASN A 108 -0.22 4.61 18.07
N ALA A 109 0.52 3.64 17.50
CA ALA A 109 0.00 2.73 16.48
C ALA A 109 -1.16 1.88 17.02
N ARG A 110 -1.05 1.41 18.27
CA ARG A 110 -2.12 0.65 18.93
C ARG A 110 -3.37 1.50 19.13
N LYS A 111 -3.25 2.72 19.62
CA LYS A 111 -4.37 3.65 19.72
C LYS A 111 -4.97 3.96 18.35
N ALA A 112 -4.14 4.15 17.31
CA ALA A 112 -4.60 4.44 15.97
C ALA A 112 -5.43 3.29 15.37
N ILE A 113 -5.01 2.02 15.53
CA ILE A 113 -5.79 0.88 15.03
C ILE A 113 -7.06 0.67 15.84
N GLU A 114 -7.04 0.97 17.15
CA GLU A 114 -8.22 0.88 18.03
C GLU A 114 -9.34 1.83 17.60
N LEU A 115 -9.03 3.01 17.07
CA LEU A 115 -10.04 3.92 16.49
C LEU A 115 -10.83 3.26 15.36
N ASN A 116 -10.25 2.28 14.69
CA ASN A 116 -10.78 1.62 13.51
C ASN A 116 -11.48 0.28 13.79
N THR A 117 -11.51 -0.18 15.04
CA THR A 117 -12.01 -1.53 15.40
C THR A 117 -13.48 -1.76 15.09
N SER A 118 -14.31 -0.73 15.12
CA SER A 118 -15.72 -0.80 14.76
C SER A 118 -15.99 -0.82 13.26
N SER A 119 -14.99 -0.48 12.43
CA SER A 119 -15.15 -0.44 10.98
C SER A 119 -15.13 -1.85 10.38
N GLN A 120 -16.04 -2.07 9.45
CA GLN A 120 -16.10 -3.26 8.58
C GLN A 120 -15.37 -3.01 7.23
N GLU A 121 -14.84 -1.80 7.06
CA GLU A 121 -14.20 -1.35 5.83
C GLU A 121 -12.72 -1.09 6.03
N GLU A 122 -11.96 -1.16 4.92
CA GLU A 122 -10.55 -0.76 4.94
C GLU A 122 -10.42 0.67 5.41
N ILE A 123 -9.55 0.89 6.37
CA ILE A 123 -9.23 2.21 6.92
C ILE A 123 -7.86 2.19 7.56
N VAL A 124 -7.20 3.33 7.54
CA VAL A 124 -5.95 3.59 8.28
C VAL A 124 -6.12 4.89 9.04
N SER A 125 -5.58 4.93 10.25
CA SER A 125 -5.48 6.17 11.04
C SER A 125 -4.06 6.36 11.51
N ILE A 126 -3.69 7.63 11.81
CA ILE A 126 -2.38 7.98 12.37
C ILE A 126 -2.55 8.68 13.71
N ILE A 127 -1.64 8.39 14.64
CA ILE A 127 -1.49 9.12 15.91
C ILE A 127 -0.02 9.49 16.10
N MET A 128 0.20 10.74 16.54
CA MET A 128 1.48 11.30 16.93
C MET A 128 1.25 12.33 18.06
N ASN A 129 1.79 12.08 19.24
CA ASN A 129 1.45 12.87 20.43
C ASN A 129 2.02 14.31 20.40
N ASN A 130 3.21 14.49 19.84
CA ASN A 130 3.91 15.79 19.87
C ASN A 130 3.65 16.65 18.63
N ALA A 131 2.71 16.24 17.76
CA ALA A 131 2.30 17.01 16.60
C ALA A 131 1.13 17.96 16.92
N ASN A 132 0.88 18.90 16.02
CA ASN A 132 -0.32 19.69 16.07
C ASN A 132 -1.57 18.81 15.89
N VAL A 133 -2.43 18.75 16.91
CA VAL A 133 -3.65 17.93 16.92
C VAL A 133 -4.52 18.20 15.69
N GLN A 134 -4.69 19.47 15.30
CA GLN A 134 -5.49 19.83 14.13
C GLN A 134 -4.90 19.27 12.83
N GLN A 135 -3.58 19.19 12.74
CA GLN A 135 -2.90 18.62 11.58
C GLN A 135 -3.11 17.09 11.52
N ILE A 136 -2.99 16.40 12.63
CA ILE A 136 -3.26 14.96 12.72
C ILE A 136 -4.73 14.65 12.39
N ASP A 137 -5.67 15.43 12.92
CA ASP A 137 -7.09 15.30 12.62
C ASP A 137 -7.37 15.52 11.12
N ALA A 138 -6.76 16.52 10.51
CA ALA A 138 -6.89 16.78 9.08
C ALA A 138 -6.37 15.61 8.24
N ILE A 139 -5.24 15.01 8.61
CA ILE A 139 -4.70 13.82 7.94
C ILE A 139 -5.67 12.65 8.07
N ASN A 140 -6.20 12.39 9.26
CA ASN A 140 -7.17 11.34 9.48
C ASN A 140 -8.48 11.55 8.68
N ILE A 141 -8.91 12.79 8.49
CA ILE A 141 -10.03 13.14 7.61
C ILE A 141 -9.69 12.77 6.15
N VAL A 142 -8.49 13.12 5.67
CA VAL A 142 -8.06 12.76 4.31
C VAL A 142 -7.93 11.25 4.14
N PHE A 143 -7.44 10.52 5.14
CA PHE A 143 -7.48 9.04 5.14
C PHE A 143 -8.90 8.51 4.96
N ASN A 144 -9.85 9.02 5.76
CA ASN A 144 -11.24 8.62 5.65
C ASN A 144 -11.83 8.90 4.25
N MET A 145 -11.51 10.04 3.66
CA MET A 145 -11.95 10.38 2.29
C MET A 145 -11.34 9.42 1.25
N TYR A 146 -10.04 9.15 1.37
CA TYR A 146 -9.33 8.21 0.49
C TYR A 146 -9.93 6.81 0.53
N PHE A 147 -10.16 6.26 1.73
CA PHE A 147 -10.74 4.92 1.87
C PHE A 147 -12.20 4.87 1.44
N LYS A 148 -12.98 5.93 1.67
CA LYS A 148 -14.34 6.03 1.12
C LYS A 148 -14.35 6.02 -0.41
N LEU A 149 -13.43 6.73 -1.05
CA LEU A 149 -13.28 6.68 -2.51
C LEU A 149 -13.03 5.25 -3.00
N ARG A 150 -12.13 4.51 -2.33
CA ARG A 150 -11.80 3.12 -2.70
C ARG A 150 -12.98 2.15 -2.54
N GLN A 151 -13.92 2.38 -1.64
CA GLN A 151 -15.12 1.54 -1.49
C GLN A 151 -16.00 1.53 -2.74
N PHE A 152 -15.93 2.59 -3.56
CA PHE A 152 -16.67 2.65 -4.84
C PHE A 152 -15.93 1.96 -5.99
N PHE A 153 -14.72 1.45 -5.77
CA PHE A 153 -13.98 0.75 -6.81
C PHE A 153 -14.58 -0.65 -7.03
N GLY A 154 -14.97 -0.90 -8.27
CA GLY A 154 -15.24 -2.26 -8.70
C GLY A 154 -13.94 -3.05 -8.90
N VAL A 155 -14.06 -4.37 -9.02
CA VAL A 155 -12.94 -5.31 -9.20
C VAL A 155 -11.95 -4.86 -10.28
N ASN A 156 -12.45 -4.40 -11.43
CA ASN A 156 -11.59 -3.94 -12.53
C ASN A 156 -10.82 -2.66 -12.19
N SER A 157 -11.42 -1.73 -11.44
CA SER A 157 -10.73 -0.51 -10.99
C SER A 157 -9.59 -0.87 -10.03
N LEU A 158 -9.85 -1.75 -9.06
CA LEU A 158 -8.84 -2.23 -8.11
C LEU A 158 -7.69 -2.95 -8.83
N ARG A 159 -8.03 -3.86 -9.76
CA ARG A 159 -7.04 -4.60 -10.56
C ARG A 159 -6.17 -3.68 -11.39
N ILE A 160 -6.77 -2.72 -12.09
CA ILE A 160 -6.03 -1.75 -12.90
C ILE A 160 -5.19 -0.82 -12.02
N SER A 161 -5.72 -0.38 -10.86
CA SER A 161 -4.98 0.42 -9.89
C SER A 161 -3.76 -0.33 -9.37
N LEU A 162 -3.91 -1.60 -9.00
CA LEU A 162 -2.81 -2.43 -8.52
C LEU A 162 -1.75 -2.66 -9.61
N VAL A 163 -2.15 -3.04 -10.82
CA VAL A 163 -1.19 -3.23 -11.92
C VAL A 163 -0.47 -1.91 -12.26
N ASN A 164 -1.20 -0.79 -12.26
CA ASN A 164 -0.57 0.52 -12.43
C ASN A 164 0.46 0.81 -11.32
N GLU A 165 0.15 0.50 -10.08
CA GLU A 165 1.07 0.71 -8.96
C GLU A 165 2.31 -0.18 -9.05
N LEU A 166 2.16 -1.43 -9.49
CA LEU A 166 3.29 -2.34 -9.71
C LEU A 166 4.20 -1.89 -10.87
N LEU A 167 3.62 -1.32 -11.93
CA LEU A 167 4.37 -0.82 -13.09
C LEU A 167 4.96 0.58 -12.88
N ASN A 168 4.35 1.37 -12.04
CA ASN A 168 4.70 2.77 -11.80
C ASN A 168 4.48 3.10 -10.30
N PRO A 169 5.29 2.51 -9.41
CA PRO A 169 5.13 2.68 -7.98
C PRO A 169 5.34 4.15 -7.56
N MET A 170 4.58 4.59 -6.56
CA MET A 170 4.74 5.92 -5.96
C MET A 170 5.84 5.90 -4.92
N SER A 171 6.73 6.91 -4.96
CA SER A 171 7.77 7.11 -3.96
C SER A 171 8.06 8.59 -3.77
N MET A 172 8.39 8.99 -2.55
CA MET A 172 8.86 10.36 -2.26
C MET A 172 10.28 10.62 -2.76
N TYR A 173 11.14 9.61 -2.76
CA TYR A 173 12.59 9.79 -2.91
C TYR A 173 13.17 9.26 -4.21
N GLY A 174 12.36 8.76 -5.14
CA GLY A 174 12.84 8.24 -6.43
C GLY A 174 13.67 6.94 -6.36
N GLU A 175 13.91 6.41 -5.16
CA GLU A 175 14.80 5.27 -4.91
C GLU A 175 14.04 3.99 -4.52
N VAL A 176 12.89 3.72 -5.12
CA VAL A 176 12.26 2.42 -4.87
C VAL A 176 12.89 1.38 -5.80
N GLN A 177 13.76 0.57 -5.26
CA GLN A 177 14.22 -0.67 -5.93
C GLN A 177 13.11 -1.73 -5.91
N TYR A 178 11.91 -1.30 -6.18
CA TYR A 178 10.64 -1.90 -5.82
C TYR A 178 10.51 -3.37 -6.21
N LEU A 179 10.92 -3.73 -7.41
CA LEU A 179 10.84 -5.11 -7.87
C LEU A 179 12.21 -5.69 -8.29
N ASN A 180 13.27 -4.89 -8.29
CA ASN A 180 14.61 -5.39 -8.60
C ASN A 180 15.10 -6.41 -7.57
N ASN A 181 14.56 -6.35 -6.34
CA ASN A 181 14.86 -7.27 -5.25
C ASN A 181 13.92 -8.49 -5.22
N VAL A 182 12.86 -8.48 -6.03
CA VAL A 182 11.88 -9.59 -6.08
C VAL A 182 12.33 -10.59 -7.15
N ARG A 183 12.49 -11.85 -6.75
CA ARG A 183 12.95 -12.91 -7.66
C ARG A 183 11.82 -13.34 -8.61
N THR A 184 12.19 -14.01 -9.71
CA THR A 184 11.25 -14.46 -10.75
C THR A 184 10.18 -15.42 -10.21
N ASP A 185 10.52 -16.28 -9.24
CA ASP A 185 9.60 -17.21 -8.59
C ASP A 185 8.56 -16.46 -7.71
N GLU A 186 8.99 -15.42 -7.02
CA GLU A 186 8.11 -14.57 -6.20
C GLU A 186 7.16 -13.73 -7.07
N LEU A 187 7.61 -13.31 -8.25
CA LEU A 187 6.74 -12.65 -9.22
C LEU A 187 5.65 -13.58 -9.75
N LYS A 188 5.98 -14.88 -9.95
CA LYS A 188 4.97 -15.89 -10.29
C LYS A 188 3.98 -16.11 -9.14
N GLU A 189 4.45 -16.08 -7.91
CA GLU A 189 3.58 -16.16 -6.73
C GLU A 189 2.67 -14.95 -6.64
N LEU A 190 3.20 -13.74 -6.87
CA LEU A 190 2.41 -12.51 -6.95
C LEU A 190 1.36 -12.61 -8.08
N GLU A 191 1.73 -13.12 -9.25
CA GLU A 191 0.81 -13.36 -10.35
C GLU A 191 -0.31 -14.33 -9.94
N GLN A 192 0.01 -15.41 -9.25
CA GLN A 192 -0.99 -16.37 -8.76
C GLN A 192 -1.91 -15.73 -7.71
N ILE A 193 -1.38 -14.93 -6.79
CA ILE A 193 -2.17 -14.17 -5.81
C ILE A 193 -3.15 -13.23 -6.52
N LEU A 194 -2.70 -12.54 -7.57
CA LEU A 194 -3.53 -11.65 -8.36
C LEU A 194 -4.64 -12.40 -9.10
N LEU A 195 -4.32 -13.54 -9.72
CA LEU A 195 -5.28 -14.40 -10.40
C LEU A 195 -6.35 -14.88 -9.43
N ASP A 196 -5.96 -15.44 -8.30
CA ASP A 196 -6.88 -15.97 -7.28
C ASP A 196 -7.77 -14.88 -6.69
N SER A 197 -7.21 -13.69 -6.45
CA SER A 197 -7.94 -12.59 -5.81
C SER A 197 -8.96 -11.94 -6.73
N TYR A 198 -8.66 -11.82 -8.02
CA TYR A 198 -9.47 -11.07 -8.96
C TYR A 198 -10.27 -11.94 -9.95
N ALA A 199 -10.00 -13.24 -10.05
CA ALA A 199 -10.74 -14.17 -10.90
C ALA A 199 -12.11 -14.57 -10.33
N SER A 200 -12.27 -14.58 -9.01
CA SER A 200 -13.38 -15.23 -8.32
C SER A 200 -14.74 -14.55 -8.45
N LYS A 201 -14.84 -13.34 -9.00
CA LYS A 201 -16.10 -12.58 -9.09
C LYS A 201 -16.58 -12.17 -10.48
N SER A 202 -15.87 -12.50 -11.54
CA SER A 202 -16.36 -12.23 -12.88
C SER A 202 -17.08 -13.44 -13.45
N ARG A 203 -18.40 -13.32 -13.65
CA ARG A 203 -19.24 -14.31 -14.36
C ARG A 203 -18.90 -14.46 -15.86
N GLY A 204 -17.81 -13.91 -16.32
CA GLY A 204 -17.29 -14.05 -17.68
C GLY A 204 -15.92 -14.72 -17.63
N GLN A 205 -15.72 -15.71 -18.49
CA GLN A 205 -14.45 -16.43 -18.62
C GLN A 205 -13.26 -15.47 -18.71
N ILE A 206 -12.59 -15.20 -17.60
CA ILE A 206 -11.27 -14.58 -17.63
C ILE A 206 -10.29 -15.73 -17.91
N LYS A 207 -10.12 -16.07 -19.19
CA LYS A 207 -9.04 -16.93 -19.68
C LYS A 207 -7.70 -16.20 -19.80
N ASN A 208 -7.55 -15.05 -19.17
CA ASN A 208 -6.36 -14.25 -19.34
C ASN A 208 -5.50 -14.40 -18.09
N GLU A 209 -4.50 -15.25 -18.20
CA GLU A 209 -3.35 -15.28 -17.32
C GLU A 209 -2.78 -13.86 -17.26
N LEU A 210 -2.66 -13.30 -16.07
CA LEU A 210 -1.92 -12.07 -15.83
C LEU A 210 -0.45 -12.39 -16.15
N ASN A 211 0.02 -11.97 -17.30
CA ASN A 211 1.32 -12.39 -17.77
C ASN A 211 2.30 -11.25 -17.76
N PHE A 212 2.86 -10.96 -16.60
CA PHE A 212 3.93 -9.98 -16.46
C PHE A 212 5.15 -10.29 -17.34
N THR A 213 5.33 -11.55 -17.71
CA THR A 213 6.47 -12.00 -18.55
C THR A 213 6.21 -11.91 -20.04
N ARG A 214 4.95 -12.00 -20.50
CA ARG A 214 4.60 -11.93 -21.94
C ARG A 214 4.59 -10.53 -22.52
N SER A 215 4.48 -9.50 -21.72
CA SER A 215 4.44 -8.10 -22.18
C SER A 215 5.77 -7.59 -22.73
N GLY A 216 6.85 -8.37 -22.67
CA GLY A 216 8.21 -7.90 -22.95
C GLY A 216 8.71 -6.88 -21.92
N PHE A 217 7.94 -6.65 -20.87
CA PHE A 217 8.23 -5.71 -19.82
C PHE A 217 9.35 -6.26 -18.93
N LYS A 218 10.47 -5.59 -18.94
CA LYS A 218 11.56 -5.88 -18.00
C LYS A 218 11.29 -5.09 -16.73
N ILE A 219 11.20 -5.78 -15.60
CA ILE A 219 11.05 -5.18 -14.28
C ILE A 219 12.15 -4.15 -14.00
N SER A 220 13.33 -4.29 -14.64
CA SER A 220 14.42 -3.32 -14.60
C SER A 220 14.10 -1.97 -15.28
N GLU A 221 13.02 -1.86 -16.02
CA GLU A 221 12.58 -0.65 -16.72
C GLU A 221 11.43 0.07 -15.99
N LEU A 222 11.12 -0.32 -14.75
CA LEU A 222 10.13 0.35 -13.92
C LEU A 222 10.51 1.82 -13.71
N GLN A 223 9.66 2.70 -14.17
CA GLN A 223 9.78 4.11 -13.85
C GLN A 223 9.12 4.38 -12.50
N VAL A 224 9.93 4.74 -11.52
CA VAL A 224 9.41 5.16 -10.22
C VAL A 224 8.82 6.56 -10.37
N PHE A 225 7.56 6.72 -9.97
CA PHE A 225 6.92 8.03 -9.89
C PHE A 225 7.47 8.74 -8.64
N ALA A 226 8.49 9.58 -8.83
CA ALA A 226 8.99 10.43 -7.76
C ALA A 226 8.06 11.62 -7.57
N LEU A 227 7.51 11.76 -6.37
CA LEU A 227 6.86 12.99 -5.95
C LEU A 227 7.96 14.00 -5.63
N ASN A 228 8.34 14.83 -6.61
CA ASN A 228 9.26 15.93 -6.40
C ASN A 228 8.60 17.01 -5.51
N THR A 229 8.65 16.81 -4.21
CA THR A 229 8.17 17.79 -3.22
C THR A 229 9.19 18.87 -2.91
N CYS A 230 10.41 18.74 -3.43
CA CYS A 230 11.53 19.65 -3.14
C CYS A 230 11.66 20.83 -4.11
N ASP A 231 10.73 21.03 -5.04
CA ASP A 231 10.77 22.19 -5.92
C ASP A 231 10.22 23.42 -5.18
N GLU A 232 11.06 24.43 -4.98
CA GLU A 232 10.75 25.66 -4.24
C GLU A 232 9.60 26.50 -4.85
N ASN A 233 9.10 26.11 -6.02
CA ASN A 233 7.91 26.65 -6.67
C ASN A 233 6.61 25.95 -6.22
N LYS A 234 6.35 25.91 -4.94
CA LYS A 234 5.35 25.13 -4.20
C LYS A 234 3.87 25.46 -4.45
N ASN A 235 3.50 26.08 -5.53
CA ASN A 235 2.08 26.33 -5.88
C ASN A 235 1.53 25.39 -6.96
N LYS A 236 2.21 24.29 -7.29
CA LYS A 236 1.64 23.31 -8.21
C LYS A 236 0.55 22.52 -7.49
N ARG A 237 -0.70 22.81 -7.83
CA ARG A 237 -1.81 21.92 -7.53
C ARG A 237 -1.60 20.62 -8.31
N PHE A 238 -1.67 19.47 -7.65
CA PHE A 238 -1.66 18.18 -8.32
C PHE A 238 -2.86 18.09 -9.27
N ASN A 239 -2.62 17.72 -10.52
CA ASN A 239 -3.65 17.43 -11.52
C ASN A 239 -3.65 15.94 -11.82
N ASN A 240 -4.81 15.38 -12.20
CA ASN A 240 -4.93 13.96 -12.53
C ASN A 240 -3.95 13.51 -13.62
N SER A 241 -3.56 14.41 -14.55
CA SER A 241 -2.57 14.16 -15.60
C SER A 241 -1.16 13.92 -15.07
N ASP A 242 -0.82 14.43 -13.89
CA ASP A 242 0.52 14.31 -13.32
C ASP A 242 0.80 12.89 -12.80
N PHE A 243 -0.27 12.11 -12.56
CA PHE A 243 -0.20 10.74 -12.05
C PHE A 243 -0.31 9.65 -13.12
N VAL A 244 -0.37 10.03 -14.38
CA VAL A 244 -0.52 9.12 -15.52
C VAL A 244 0.75 9.11 -16.35
N LEU A 245 1.50 8.02 -16.28
CA LEU A 245 2.66 7.80 -17.16
C LEU A 245 2.18 7.59 -18.61
N ARG A 246 2.78 8.32 -19.58
CA ARG A 246 2.44 8.14 -21.01
C ARG A 246 2.76 6.70 -21.45
N GLY A 247 1.80 6.06 -22.10
CA GLY A 247 1.95 4.70 -22.64
C GLY A 247 1.57 3.59 -21.66
N ILE A 248 1.62 3.79 -20.35
CA ILE A 248 1.35 2.75 -19.33
C ILE A 248 0.01 2.03 -19.50
N GLN A 249 -0.99 2.70 -20.08
CA GLN A 249 -2.29 2.10 -20.32
C GLN A 249 -2.26 0.95 -21.34
N ASN A 250 -1.31 0.97 -22.29
CA ASN A 250 -1.09 -0.16 -23.21
C ASN A 250 -0.52 -1.36 -22.44
N ASP A 251 0.46 -1.14 -21.57
CA ASP A 251 1.10 -2.19 -20.80
C ASP A 251 0.12 -2.81 -19.81
N ILE A 252 -0.66 -1.98 -19.13
CA ILE A 252 -1.75 -2.45 -18.25
C ILE A 252 -2.77 -3.26 -19.06
N ALA A 253 -3.16 -2.79 -20.24
CA ALA A 253 -4.13 -3.48 -21.10
C ALA A 253 -3.64 -4.88 -21.50
N GLN A 254 -2.35 -5.03 -21.83
CA GLN A 254 -1.73 -6.31 -22.14
C GLN A 254 -1.71 -7.24 -20.92
N ILE A 255 -1.29 -6.74 -19.75
CA ILE A 255 -1.21 -7.53 -18.51
C ILE A 255 -2.60 -7.95 -18.05
N VAL A 256 -3.56 -7.04 -18.06
CA VAL A 256 -4.93 -7.29 -17.59
C VAL A 256 -5.76 -8.08 -18.61
N GLY A 257 -5.30 -8.20 -19.87
CA GLY A 257 -6.01 -8.88 -20.94
C GLY A 257 -7.27 -8.11 -21.40
N THR A 258 -7.17 -6.78 -21.54
CA THR A 258 -8.28 -5.91 -21.96
C THR A 258 -7.83 -4.92 -23.02
N SER A 259 -8.73 -4.07 -23.52
CA SER A 259 -8.35 -3.02 -24.46
C SER A 259 -7.83 -1.76 -23.75
N ARG A 260 -6.96 -1.00 -24.40
CA ARG A 260 -6.49 0.31 -23.92
C ARG A 260 -7.66 1.25 -23.60
N GLN A 261 -8.70 1.27 -24.44
CA GLN A 261 -9.88 2.13 -24.23
C GLN A 261 -10.60 1.76 -22.93
N ASN A 262 -10.65 0.47 -22.61
CA ASN A 262 -11.25 -0.01 -21.36
C ASN A 262 -10.41 0.41 -20.15
N VAL A 263 -9.08 0.28 -20.24
CA VAL A 263 -8.16 0.79 -19.19
C VAL A 263 -8.36 2.30 -19.02
N GLN A 264 -8.39 3.08 -20.10
CA GLN A 264 -8.61 4.54 -20.06
C GLN A 264 -9.90 4.91 -19.33
N LYS A 265 -10.97 4.16 -19.54
CA LYS A 265 -12.25 4.37 -18.86
C LYS A 265 -12.12 4.26 -17.32
N TYR A 266 -11.37 3.28 -16.83
CA TYR A 266 -11.15 3.12 -15.39
C TYR A 266 -10.15 4.13 -14.84
N PHE A 267 -9.12 4.48 -15.61
CA PHE A 267 -8.16 5.52 -15.25
C PHE A 267 -8.83 6.85 -14.98
N SER A 268 -9.65 7.32 -15.94
CA SER A 268 -10.32 8.62 -15.82
C SER A 268 -11.39 8.70 -14.74
N LYS A 269 -11.87 7.54 -14.25
CA LYS A 269 -12.96 7.50 -13.27
C LYS A 269 -12.50 7.25 -11.82
N ALA A 270 -11.36 6.62 -11.65
CA ALA A 270 -11.00 6.10 -10.34
C ALA A 270 -9.50 6.11 -10.06
N VAL A 271 -8.68 5.55 -10.97
CA VAL A 271 -7.27 5.29 -10.69
C VAL A 271 -6.46 6.59 -10.52
N ALA A 272 -6.70 7.59 -11.37
CA ALA A 272 -5.99 8.87 -11.28
C ALA A 272 -6.35 9.62 -9.99
N ASP A 273 -7.63 9.64 -9.61
CA ASP A 273 -8.09 10.28 -8.38
C ASP A 273 -7.51 9.55 -7.14
N GLU A 274 -7.53 8.22 -7.13
CA GLU A 274 -6.94 7.43 -6.06
C GLU A 274 -5.46 7.76 -5.86
N ARG A 275 -4.68 7.83 -6.96
CA ARG A 275 -3.26 8.17 -6.88
C ARG A 275 -3.05 9.62 -6.42
N MET A 276 -3.87 10.56 -6.87
CA MET A 276 -3.81 11.96 -6.42
C MET A 276 -4.04 12.07 -4.91
N TYR A 277 -5.06 11.39 -4.37
CA TYR A 277 -5.31 11.38 -2.93
C TYR A 277 -4.18 10.68 -2.16
N ALA A 278 -3.67 9.56 -2.69
CA ALA A 278 -2.53 8.89 -2.08
C ALA A 278 -1.28 9.78 -2.05
N ALA A 279 -0.99 10.50 -3.13
CA ALA A 279 0.11 11.46 -3.20
C ALA A 279 -0.06 12.61 -2.19
N SER A 280 -1.28 13.12 -2.05
CA SER A 280 -1.60 14.16 -1.06
C SER A 280 -1.36 13.64 0.37
N LEU A 281 -1.77 12.42 0.66
CA LEU A 281 -1.50 11.79 1.96
C LEU A 281 0.00 11.61 2.23
N ILE A 282 0.77 11.15 1.24
CA ILE A 282 2.22 10.99 1.35
C ILE A 282 2.85 12.35 1.73
N THR A 283 2.48 13.41 1.02
CA THR A 283 3.01 14.77 1.29
C THR A 283 2.66 15.22 2.71
N LEU A 284 1.40 15.06 3.13
CA LEU A 284 0.95 15.46 4.48
C LEU A 284 1.64 14.65 5.58
N LEU A 285 1.82 13.35 5.37
CA LEU A 285 2.47 12.45 6.32
C LEU A 285 3.94 12.80 6.54
N ASP A 286 4.67 13.19 5.49
CA ASP A 286 6.08 13.57 5.60
C ASP A 286 6.28 15.00 6.13
N GLU A 287 5.27 15.86 6.04
CA GLU A 287 5.31 17.18 6.65
C GLU A 287 5.11 17.16 8.17
N VAL A 288 4.43 16.14 8.70
CA VAL A 288 4.16 16.02 10.15
C VAL A 288 5.43 15.76 10.97
N ILE A 289 6.43 15.12 10.37
CA ILE A 289 7.68 14.74 11.07
C ILE A 289 8.81 15.77 10.89
N LYS A 290 8.59 16.83 10.11
CA LYS A 290 9.53 17.96 9.95
C LYS A 290 9.36 18.97 11.04
#